data_27019d01e83c3de619a1de3947a752ba
#
_entry.id   27019d01e83c3de619a1de3947a752ba
#
_cell.length_a   1.000
_cell.length_b   1.000
_cell.length_c   1.000
_cell.angle_alpha   90.00
_cell.angle_beta   90.00
_cell.angle_gamma   90.00
#
_symmetry.space_group_name_H-M   'P 1'
#
loop_
_entity.id
_entity.type
_entity.pdbx_description
1 polymer ?
#
loop_
_entity_poly.entity_id
_entity_poly.type
_entity_poly.pdbx_seq_one_letter_code
_entity_poly.pdbx_strand_id
1 'polypeptide(L)'
;LKKATISSKESPDGPSGDIKGELKNLTDDPPMLGLPMTLSFEGRFPSSKIEGVKGLVTIDHRTEEPVETLDLKVASYPITEQKLIQSEEVTLGFKEAIGSTQLKAELRNQQVSMKIQSTFDKIAYDVSAKAPMVDEILKNIMGDLPKVTLNAGVSGSWTSLSFDFDSNLGQELQAGFEKQLQVKINEAKGKLQKMIDDSIGAEKSKLLGEFSSSQGDITKLLNGKEAAVNELKGELEKRKNQALNDQKSKLQNEAQKAADELKKRLGF
;
A
#
# COMPACT_ATOMS: atom_id res chain seq x y z
N LEU A 1 -32.95 19.61 13.17
CA LEU A 1 -31.98 20.62 12.69
C LEU A 1 -31.80 20.46 11.19
N LYS A 2 -32.17 21.46 10.40
CA LYS A 2 -32.08 21.39 8.94
C LYS A 2 -30.62 21.49 8.46
N LYS A 3 -29.83 22.37 9.10
CA LYS A 3 -28.45 22.63 8.69
C LYS A 3 -27.64 23.22 9.86
N ALA A 4 -26.39 22.77 9.98
CA ALA A 4 -25.36 23.41 10.82
C ALA A 4 -24.06 23.50 10.05
N THR A 5 -23.31 24.56 10.27
CA THR A 5 -21.95 24.71 9.71
C THR A 5 -20.93 24.52 10.81
N ILE A 6 -19.90 23.78 10.53
CA ILE A 6 -18.81 23.48 11.45
C ILE A 6 -17.54 24.06 10.83
N SER A 7 -16.71 24.72 11.62
CA SER A 7 -15.39 25.16 11.15
C SER A 7 -14.36 25.03 12.26
N SER A 8 -13.17 24.63 11.89
CA SER A 8 -11.99 24.69 12.76
C SER A 8 -10.84 25.38 12.02
N LYS A 9 -9.90 25.92 12.78
CA LYS A 9 -8.63 26.41 12.27
C LYS A 9 -7.52 25.67 12.98
N GLU A 10 -6.41 25.52 12.31
CA GLU A 10 -5.23 24.94 12.91
C GLU A 10 -4.81 25.75 14.14
N SER A 11 -4.49 25.05 15.22
CA SER A 11 -3.98 25.63 16.46
C SER A 11 -2.57 25.10 16.73
N PRO A 12 -1.65 25.94 17.22
CA PRO A 12 -0.33 25.48 17.61
C PRO A 12 -0.31 24.40 18.70
N ASP A 13 -1.39 24.32 19.50
CA ASP A 13 -1.45 23.48 20.69
C ASP A 13 -2.24 22.17 20.50
N GLY A 14 -2.63 21.83 19.25
CA GLY A 14 -3.44 20.62 19.03
C GLY A 14 -3.48 20.12 17.58
N PRO A 15 -3.98 18.90 17.36
CA PRO A 15 -4.05 18.27 16.04
C PRO A 15 -5.21 18.81 15.18
N SER A 16 -5.59 20.05 15.37
CA SER A 16 -6.68 20.68 14.62
C SER A 16 -6.20 21.14 13.24
N GLY A 17 -7.01 20.91 12.22
CA GLY A 17 -6.76 21.41 10.87
C GLY A 17 -7.68 22.59 10.52
N ASP A 18 -7.40 23.20 9.39
CA ASP A 18 -8.30 24.14 8.72
C ASP A 18 -9.43 23.34 8.06
N ILE A 19 -10.52 23.10 8.77
CA ILE A 19 -11.64 22.27 8.30
C ILE A 19 -12.91 23.11 8.25
N LYS A 20 -13.70 22.89 7.21
CA LYS A 20 -15.08 23.38 7.09
C LYS A 20 -16.00 22.20 6.84
N GLY A 21 -17.15 22.20 7.47
CA GLY A 21 -18.13 21.13 7.32
C GLY A 21 -19.56 21.65 7.36
N GLU A 22 -20.45 20.82 6.85
CA GLU A 22 -21.88 21.07 6.84
C GLU A 22 -22.63 19.81 7.26
N LEU A 23 -23.37 19.89 8.35
CA LEU A 23 -24.30 18.87 8.83
C LEU A 23 -25.69 19.23 8.36
N LYS A 24 -26.40 18.29 7.73
CA LYS A 24 -27.78 18.45 7.26
C LYS A 24 -28.69 17.37 7.83
N ASN A 25 -29.96 17.69 7.94
CA ASN A 25 -31.06 16.78 8.21
C ASN A 25 -30.91 15.99 9.52
N LEU A 26 -30.33 16.57 10.55
CA LEU A 26 -30.26 15.94 11.86
C LEU A 26 -31.66 15.95 12.48
N THR A 27 -32.22 14.78 12.77
CA THR A 27 -33.55 14.56 13.32
C THR A 27 -33.56 13.32 14.21
N ASP A 28 -34.47 13.25 15.12
CA ASP A 28 -34.84 12.09 15.94
C ASP A 28 -35.87 11.19 15.25
N ASP A 29 -36.49 11.64 14.15
CA ASP A 29 -37.44 10.87 13.32
C ASP A 29 -37.04 10.91 11.85
N PRO A 30 -36.05 10.08 11.42
CA PRO A 30 -35.61 10.01 10.05
C PRO A 30 -36.68 9.60 9.04
N PRO A 31 -37.58 8.63 9.35
CA PRO A 31 -38.67 8.26 8.45
C PRO A 31 -39.61 9.41 8.14
N MET A 32 -39.99 10.20 9.13
CA MET A 32 -40.86 11.37 8.96
C MET A 32 -40.21 12.48 8.12
N LEU A 33 -38.91 12.74 8.33
CA LEU A 33 -38.18 13.73 7.54
C LEU A 33 -38.00 13.32 6.06
N GLY A 34 -37.91 12.04 5.78
CA GLY A 34 -37.75 11.50 4.43
C GLY A 34 -36.39 11.75 3.77
N LEU A 35 -35.42 12.30 4.50
CA LEU A 35 -34.07 12.62 4.03
C LEU A 35 -33.01 12.04 4.97
N PRO A 36 -31.90 11.47 4.45
CA PRO A 36 -30.83 10.99 5.29
C PRO A 36 -30.08 12.15 5.94
N MET A 37 -29.50 11.90 7.11
CA MET A 37 -28.54 12.82 7.71
C MET A 37 -27.23 12.76 6.92
N THR A 38 -26.63 13.93 6.64
CA THR A 38 -25.35 14.00 5.98
C THR A 38 -24.40 14.95 6.67
N LEU A 39 -23.14 14.56 6.76
CA LEU A 39 -22.04 15.43 7.17
C LEU A 39 -21.01 15.46 6.05
N SER A 40 -20.90 16.60 5.38
CA SER A 40 -19.82 16.86 4.45
C SER A 40 -18.75 17.72 5.11
N PHE A 41 -17.49 17.46 4.81
CA PHE A 41 -16.38 18.30 5.26
C PHE A 41 -15.26 18.35 4.24
N GLU A 42 -14.55 19.45 4.26
CA GLU A 42 -13.31 19.62 3.49
C GLU A 42 -12.30 20.42 4.30
N GLY A 43 -11.02 20.19 4.04
CA GLY A 43 -9.97 20.89 4.76
C GLY A 43 -8.57 20.44 4.43
N ARG A 44 -7.66 20.87 5.30
CA ARG A 44 -6.25 20.57 5.27
C ARG A 44 -5.65 20.62 6.67
N PHE A 45 -4.48 20.03 6.84
CA PHE A 45 -3.68 20.08 8.06
C PHE A 45 -2.29 20.62 7.72
N PRO A 46 -2.11 21.95 7.75
CA PRO A 46 -0.87 22.60 7.28
C PRO A 46 0.40 22.12 7.98
N SER A 47 0.37 21.96 9.32
CA SER A 47 1.52 21.47 10.10
C SER A 47 1.96 20.07 9.69
N SER A 48 0.99 19.20 9.32
CA SER A 48 1.25 17.85 8.83
C SER A 48 1.43 17.79 7.31
N LYS A 49 1.31 18.92 6.60
CA LYS A 49 1.35 19.03 5.13
C LYS A 49 0.32 18.09 4.45
N ILE A 50 -0.84 17.88 5.10
CA ILE A 50 -1.95 17.10 4.54
C ILE A 50 -2.89 18.06 3.83
N GLU A 51 -3.15 17.81 2.55
CA GLU A 51 -3.93 18.69 1.69
C GLU A 51 -5.10 17.96 1.04
N GLY A 52 -6.17 18.73 0.77
CA GLY A 52 -7.31 18.27 -0.01
C GLY A 52 -8.07 17.13 0.66
N VAL A 53 -8.24 17.22 1.98
CA VAL A 53 -9.13 16.32 2.72
C VAL A 53 -10.56 16.65 2.36
N LYS A 54 -11.34 15.66 1.93
CA LYS A 54 -12.77 15.77 1.68
C LYS A 54 -13.46 14.54 2.20
N GLY A 55 -14.57 14.73 2.91
CA GLY A 55 -15.35 13.61 3.43
C GLY A 55 -16.84 13.86 3.31
N LEU A 56 -17.57 12.78 3.12
CA LEU A 56 -19.02 12.73 3.18
C LEU A 56 -19.44 11.51 4.01
N VAL A 57 -20.10 11.77 5.11
CA VAL A 57 -20.79 10.75 5.90
C VAL A 57 -22.27 10.86 5.60
N THR A 58 -22.90 9.72 5.30
CA THR A 58 -24.35 9.63 5.17
C THR A 58 -24.87 8.60 6.16
N ILE A 59 -25.86 8.97 6.94
CA ILE A 59 -26.56 8.11 7.89
C ILE A 59 -28.01 8.04 7.45
N ASP A 60 -28.40 6.91 6.93
CA ASP A 60 -29.74 6.65 6.41
C ASP A 60 -30.47 5.62 7.29
N HIS A 61 -31.27 6.13 8.21
CA HIS A 61 -32.09 5.35 9.12
C HIS A 61 -33.59 5.52 8.82
N ARG A 62 -33.94 5.81 7.56
CA ARG A 62 -35.35 6.00 7.14
C ARG A 62 -36.10 4.68 7.01
N THR A 63 -35.40 3.57 6.95
CA THR A 63 -35.99 2.23 6.80
C THR A 63 -35.53 1.34 7.95
N GLU A 64 -36.14 0.15 8.06
CA GLU A 64 -35.74 -0.88 9.04
C GLU A 64 -34.32 -1.41 8.80
N GLU A 65 -33.78 -1.21 7.61
CA GLU A 65 -32.38 -1.55 7.27
C GLU A 65 -31.53 -0.28 7.20
N PRO A 66 -30.94 0.13 8.34
CA PRO A 66 -30.11 1.32 8.37
C PRO A 66 -28.84 1.14 7.53
N VAL A 67 -28.41 2.22 6.88
CA VAL A 67 -27.19 2.26 6.09
C VAL A 67 -26.37 3.49 6.47
N GLU A 68 -25.16 3.29 6.90
CA GLU A 68 -24.18 4.33 7.09
C GLU A 68 -23.07 4.22 6.06
N THR A 69 -22.71 5.34 5.43
CA THR A 69 -21.63 5.40 4.47
C THR A 69 -20.61 6.47 4.80
N LEU A 70 -19.38 6.22 4.48
CA LEU A 70 -18.27 7.18 4.51
C LEU A 70 -17.54 7.16 3.16
N ASP A 71 -17.44 8.31 2.53
CA ASP A 71 -16.50 8.56 1.42
C ASP A 71 -15.50 9.60 1.90
N LEU A 72 -14.23 9.21 1.98
CA LEU A 72 -13.12 10.06 2.42
C LEU A 72 -12.04 10.09 1.34
N LYS A 73 -11.59 11.27 0.99
CA LYS A 73 -10.47 11.49 0.09
C LYS A 73 -9.43 12.40 0.75
N VAL A 74 -8.18 12.00 0.67
CA VAL A 74 -7.02 12.82 1.01
C VAL A 74 -6.18 12.95 -0.25
N ALA A 75 -6.07 14.18 -0.77
CA ALA A 75 -5.42 14.39 -2.06
C ALA A 75 -3.91 14.29 -1.97
N SER A 76 -3.31 14.71 -0.85
CA SER A 76 -1.86 14.66 -0.67
C SER A 76 -1.49 14.62 0.81
N TYR A 77 -0.53 13.76 1.15
CA TYR A 77 0.13 13.73 2.46
C TYR A 77 1.56 13.20 2.33
N PRO A 78 2.52 13.73 3.11
CA PRO A 78 3.89 13.27 3.08
C PRO A 78 4.01 11.92 3.79
N ILE A 79 4.87 11.08 3.26
CA ILE A 79 5.35 9.88 3.93
C ILE A 79 6.83 10.06 4.18
N THR A 80 7.25 9.82 5.39
CA THR A 80 8.65 9.85 5.82
C THR A 80 9.05 8.48 6.28
N GLU A 81 10.23 8.07 5.92
CA GLU A 81 10.95 6.86 6.30
C GLU A 81 10.07 5.62 6.62
N GLN A 82 9.74 4.83 5.60
CA GLN A 82 9.02 3.57 5.74
C GLN A 82 9.89 2.41 5.27
N LYS A 83 10.20 1.48 6.16
CA LYS A 83 10.90 0.25 5.82
C LYS A 83 9.88 -0.83 5.49
N LEU A 84 9.88 -1.27 4.23
CA LEU A 84 8.99 -2.33 3.73
C LEU A 84 9.60 -3.71 3.95
N ILE A 85 10.89 -3.85 3.66
CA ILE A 85 11.69 -5.06 3.84
C ILE A 85 12.97 -4.67 4.54
N GLN A 86 13.34 -5.43 5.55
CA GLN A 86 14.63 -5.33 6.22
C GLN A 86 15.09 -6.72 6.62
N SER A 87 16.03 -7.27 5.84
CA SER A 87 16.72 -8.51 6.13
C SER A 87 18.24 -8.27 6.12
N GLU A 88 19.03 -9.29 6.46
CA GLU A 88 20.49 -9.20 6.34
C GLU A 88 20.96 -9.05 4.89
N GLU A 89 20.18 -9.54 3.94
CA GLU A 89 20.54 -9.57 2.52
C GLU A 89 19.99 -8.39 1.73
N VAL A 90 18.80 -7.84 2.12
CA VAL A 90 18.10 -6.80 1.36
C VAL A 90 17.37 -5.83 2.30
N THR A 91 17.51 -4.54 2.01
CA THR A 91 16.68 -3.47 2.56
C THR A 91 15.89 -2.85 1.41
N LEU A 92 14.59 -2.69 1.59
CA LEU A 92 13.71 -1.96 0.67
C LEU A 92 12.75 -1.11 1.49
N GLY A 93 12.69 0.17 1.18
CA GLY A 93 11.82 1.12 1.86
C GLY A 93 11.63 2.41 1.08
N PHE A 94 10.92 3.34 1.69
CA PHE A 94 10.79 4.72 1.23
C PHE A 94 11.52 5.63 2.22
N LYS A 95 12.37 6.51 1.72
CA LYS A 95 12.88 7.67 2.48
C LYS A 95 11.82 8.75 2.54
N GLU A 96 11.22 9.02 1.39
CA GLU A 96 10.16 10.01 1.23
C GLU A 96 9.20 9.55 0.13
N ALA A 97 7.93 9.90 0.27
CA ALA A 97 6.92 9.76 -0.77
C ALA A 97 5.78 10.75 -0.52
N ILE A 98 4.97 10.99 -1.54
CA ILE A 98 3.70 11.68 -1.42
C ILE A 98 2.59 10.68 -1.61
N GLY A 99 1.76 10.52 -0.59
CA GLY A 99 0.59 9.67 -0.61
C GLY A 99 -0.66 10.44 -1.01
N SER A 100 -1.59 9.74 -1.65
CA SER A 100 -3.00 10.12 -1.78
C SER A 100 -3.85 8.91 -1.46
N THR A 101 -5.03 9.11 -0.85
CA THR A 101 -5.88 7.99 -0.42
C THR A 101 -7.34 8.33 -0.67
N GLN A 102 -8.07 7.33 -1.15
CA GLN A 102 -9.53 7.31 -1.15
C GLN A 102 -10.00 6.12 -0.32
N LEU A 103 -10.95 6.38 0.59
CA LEU A 103 -11.58 5.39 1.43
C LEU A 103 -13.09 5.47 1.20
N LYS A 104 -13.72 4.33 0.98
CA LYS A 104 -15.17 4.16 0.97
C LYS A 104 -15.54 3.08 1.96
N ALA A 105 -16.48 3.40 2.85
CA ALA A 105 -16.99 2.44 3.81
C ALA A 105 -18.52 2.46 3.81
N GLU A 106 -19.10 1.30 4.01
CA GLU A 106 -20.54 1.10 4.22
C GLU A 106 -20.72 0.17 5.42
N LEU A 107 -21.64 0.55 6.29
CA LEU A 107 -22.16 -0.31 7.34
C LEU A 107 -23.65 -0.53 7.06
N ARG A 108 -24.08 -1.78 6.94
CA ARG A 108 -25.46 -2.18 6.73
C ARG A 108 -25.75 -3.42 7.57
N ASN A 109 -26.75 -3.35 8.43
CA ASN A 109 -27.16 -4.52 9.26
C ASN A 109 -25.96 -5.22 9.93
N GLN A 110 -25.06 -4.47 10.56
CA GLN A 110 -23.83 -4.96 11.21
C GLN A 110 -22.79 -5.56 10.24
N GLN A 111 -23.03 -5.51 8.93
CA GLN A 111 -22.05 -5.86 7.92
C GLN A 111 -21.25 -4.64 7.52
N VAL A 112 -19.94 -4.76 7.62
CA VAL A 112 -18.98 -3.73 7.21
C VAL A 112 -18.46 -4.08 5.81
N SER A 113 -18.40 -3.07 4.94
CA SER A 113 -17.66 -3.13 3.69
C SER A 113 -16.81 -1.87 3.59
N MET A 114 -15.50 -2.01 3.49
CA MET A 114 -14.58 -0.87 3.35
C MET A 114 -13.58 -1.15 2.25
N LYS A 115 -13.32 -0.13 1.43
CA LYS A 115 -12.30 -0.14 0.38
C LYS A 115 -11.39 1.06 0.55
N ILE A 116 -10.11 0.83 0.59
CA ILE A 116 -9.06 1.84 0.67
C ILE A 116 -8.21 1.70 -0.58
N GLN A 117 -8.02 2.80 -1.29
CA GLN A 117 -7.13 2.90 -2.44
C GLN A 117 -6.12 4.00 -2.15
N SER A 118 -4.86 3.64 -2.08
CA SER A 118 -3.76 4.58 -1.87
C SER A 118 -2.81 4.55 -3.04
N THR A 119 -2.29 5.70 -3.38
CA THR A 119 -1.26 5.87 -4.40
C THR A 119 -0.12 6.66 -3.79
N PHE A 120 1.08 6.22 -4.04
CA PHE A 120 2.32 6.85 -3.60
C PHE A 120 3.11 7.27 -4.82
N ASP A 121 3.39 8.56 -4.90
CA ASP A 121 4.14 9.21 -5.97
C ASP A 121 5.39 9.87 -5.42
N LYS A 122 6.30 10.31 -6.31
CA LYS A 122 7.54 11.01 -5.96
C LYS A 122 8.35 10.25 -4.91
N ILE A 123 8.46 8.95 -5.12
CA ILE A 123 9.06 8.06 -4.14
C ILE A 123 10.58 8.16 -4.20
N ALA A 124 11.20 8.54 -3.08
CA ALA A 124 12.61 8.34 -2.86
C ALA A 124 12.79 6.98 -2.18
N TYR A 125 13.22 5.99 -2.93
CA TYR A 125 13.41 4.64 -2.41
C TYR A 125 14.66 4.54 -1.54
N ASP A 126 14.58 3.72 -0.50
CA ASP A 126 15.71 3.23 0.28
C ASP A 126 15.96 1.78 -0.10
N VAL A 127 16.95 1.54 -0.95
CA VAL A 127 17.22 0.23 -1.52
C VAL A 127 18.69 -0.10 -1.34
N SER A 128 18.94 -1.24 -0.74
CA SER A 128 20.29 -1.81 -0.69
C SER A 128 20.22 -3.34 -0.65
N ALA A 129 21.20 -3.99 -1.28
CA ALA A 129 21.40 -5.42 -1.18
C ALA A 129 22.87 -5.75 -1.00
N LYS A 130 23.14 -6.82 -0.22
CA LYS A 130 24.50 -7.29 0.06
C LYS A 130 25.23 -7.76 -1.20
N ALA A 131 24.50 -8.40 -2.13
CA ALA A 131 25.04 -8.81 -3.41
C ALA A 131 25.03 -7.64 -4.41
N PRO A 132 26.20 -7.15 -4.92
CA PRO A 132 26.26 -5.95 -5.77
C PRO A 132 25.37 -5.99 -7.01
N MET A 133 25.22 -7.15 -7.64
CA MET A 133 24.36 -7.30 -8.80
C MET A 133 22.86 -7.21 -8.43
N VAL A 134 22.46 -7.74 -7.29
CA VAL A 134 21.08 -7.61 -6.78
C VAL A 134 20.79 -6.16 -6.42
N ASP A 135 21.75 -5.49 -5.80
CA ASP A 135 21.67 -4.07 -5.45
C ASP A 135 21.46 -3.19 -6.69
N GLU A 136 22.28 -3.41 -7.75
CA GLU A 136 22.14 -2.71 -9.03
C GLU A 136 20.76 -2.96 -9.67
N ILE A 137 20.33 -4.22 -9.74
CA ILE A 137 19.05 -4.61 -10.33
C ILE A 137 17.88 -3.97 -9.57
N LEU A 138 17.88 -4.05 -8.25
CA LEU A 138 16.84 -3.46 -7.43
C LEU A 138 16.77 -1.94 -7.57
N LYS A 139 17.91 -1.26 -7.59
CA LYS A 139 17.98 0.20 -7.82
C LYS A 139 17.41 0.59 -9.18
N ASN A 140 17.72 -0.19 -10.22
CA ASN A 140 17.19 0.07 -11.56
C ASN A 140 15.67 -0.14 -11.59
N ILE A 141 15.15 -1.24 -11.02
CA ILE A 141 13.71 -1.51 -10.95
C ILE A 141 12.98 -0.39 -10.20
N MET A 142 13.51 0.00 -9.02
CA MET A 142 12.88 1.05 -8.22
C MET A 142 12.98 2.41 -8.89
N GLY A 143 14.07 2.70 -9.61
CA GLY A 143 14.21 3.92 -10.41
C GLY A 143 13.18 4.01 -11.54
N ASP A 144 12.79 2.88 -12.11
CA ASP A 144 11.78 2.78 -13.16
C ASP A 144 10.33 2.72 -12.62
N LEU A 145 10.14 2.65 -11.28
CA LEU A 145 8.83 2.55 -10.64
C LEU A 145 8.45 3.88 -9.96
N PRO A 146 7.86 4.83 -10.69
CA PRO A 146 7.55 6.16 -10.17
C PRO A 146 6.33 6.18 -9.23
N LYS A 147 5.53 5.10 -9.24
CA LYS A 147 4.26 5.03 -8.54
C LYS A 147 4.01 3.66 -7.92
N VAL A 148 3.65 3.65 -6.65
CA VAL A 148 3.16 2.46 -5.95
C VAL A 148 1.68 2.63 -5.64
N THR A 149 0.89 1.60 -5.91
CA THR A 149 -0.54 1.54 -5.57
C THR A 149 -0.77 0.49 -4.51
N LEU A 150 -1.70 0.79 -3.63
CA LEU A 150 -2.12 -0.07 -2.53
C LEU A 150 -3.64 -0.09 -2.47
N ASN A 151 -4.23 -1.27 -2.58
CA ASN A 151 -5.64 -1.49 -2.39
C ASN A 151 -5.83 -2.36 -1.16
N ALA A 152 -6.74 -1.97 -0.28
CA ALA A 152 -7.13 -2.78 0.87
C ALA A 152 -8.65 -2.86 0.94
N GLY A 153 -9.15 -4.04 1.26
CA GLY A 153 -10.57 -4.31 1.49
C GLY A 153 -10.79 -4.86 2.89
N VAL A 154 -11.90 -4.47 3.51
CA VAL A 154 -12.40 -5.08 4.74
C VAL A 154 -13.87 -5.39 4.54
N SER A 155 -14.29 -6.60 4.87
CA SER A 155 -15.70 -6.99 4.75
C SER A 155 -16.09 -8.02 5.82
N GLY A 156 -17.37 -8.05 6.16
CA GLY A 156 -17.92 -9.01 7.12
C GLY A 156 -18.60 -8.35 8.31
N SER A 157 -19.00 -9.16 9.28
CA SER A 157 -19.56 -8.65 10.55
C SER A 157 -18.45 -8.22 11.51
N TRP A 158 -18.80 -7.38 12.48
CA TRP A 158 -17.84 -6.93 13.50
C TRP A 158 -17.13 -8.07 14.26
N THR A 159 -17.76 -9.21 14.36
CA THR A 159 -17.22 -10.41 15.00
C THR A 159 -16.40 -11.29 14.07
N SER A 160 -16.53 -11.08 12.74
CA SER A 160 -15.86 -11.90 11.72
C SER A 160 -15.55 -11.04 10.50
N LEU A 161 -14.42 -10.35 10.55
CA LEU A 161 -13.94 -9.50 9.46
C LEU A 161 -12.97 -10.28 8.57
N SER A 162 -13.14 -10.12 7.27
CA SER A 162 -12.23 -10.56 6.22
C SER A 162 -11.45 -9.36 5.69
N PHE A 163 -10.17 -9.57 5.40
CA PHE A 163 -9.26 -8.55 4.90
C PHE A 163 -8.68 -8.99 3.56
N ASP A 164 -8.70 -8.09 2.62
CA ASP A 164 -8.07 -8.23 1.32
C ASP A 164 -7.03 -7.13 1.12
N PHE A 165 -5.94 -7.46 0.41
CA PHE A 165 -4.83 -6.55 0.24
C PHE A 165 -4.09 -6.83 -1.07
N ASP A 166 -3.93 -5.82 -1.91
CA ASP A 166 -3.23 -5.87 -3.18
C ASP A 166 -2.34 -4.65 -3.40
N SER A 167 -1.20 -4.86 -4.07
CA SER A 167 -0.25 -3.81 -4.43
C SER A 167 0.50 -4.17 -5.71
N ASN A 168 0.75 -3.18 -6.55
CA ASN A 168 1.57 -3.36 -7.76
C ASN A 168 3.05 -3.62 -7.44
N LEU A 169 3.54 -3.28 -6.25
CA LEU A 169 4.98 -3.36 -5.92
C LEU A 169 5.57 -4.76 -6.14
N GLY A 170 4.84 -5.81 -5.73
CA GLY A 170 5.32 -7.18 -5.90
C GLY A 170 5.40 -7.63 -7.36
N GLN A 171 4.42 -7.24 -8.17
CA GLN A 171 4.38 -7.57 -9.60
C GLN A 171 5.48 -6.82 -10.37
N GLU A 172 5.67 -5.54 -10.08
CA GLU A 172 6.70 -4.71 -10.70
C GLU A 172 8.11 -5.17 -10.33
N LEU A 173 8.34 -5.56 -9.07
CA LEU A 173 9.58 -6.16 -8.64
C LEU A 173 9.89 -7.45 -9.43
N GLN A 174 8.91 -8.32 -9.59
CA GLN A 174 9.08 -9.57 -10.34
C GLN A 174 9.39 -9.30 -11.81
N ALA A 175 8.53 -8.54 -12.49
CA ALA A 175 8.68 -8.25 -13.91
C ALA A 175 9.97 -7.48 -14.21
N GLY A 176 10.31 -6.50 -13.37
CA GLY A 176 11.53 -5.74 -13.48
C GLY A 176 12.78 -6.59 -13.27
N PHE A 177 12.75 -7.51 -12.31
CA PHE A 177 13.86 -8.43 -12.06
C PHE A 177 14.10 -9.38 -13.25
N GLU A 178 13.03 -9.98 -13.78
CA GLU A 178 13.12 -10.86 -14.96
C GLU A 178 13.70 -10.11 -16.16
N LYS A 179 13.24 -8.86 -16.41
CA LYS A 179 13.75 -8.01 -17.50
C LYS A 179 15.23 -7.67 -17.31
N GLN A 180 15.62 -7.20 -16.12
CA GLN A 180 17.02 -6.83 -15.85
C GLN A 180 17.96 -8.02 -15.90
N LEU A 181 17.51 -9.18 -15.45
CA LEU A 181 18.25 -10.42 -15.53
C LEU A 181 18.50 -10.83 -17.00
N GLN A 182 17.47 -10.71 -17.86
CA GLN A 182 17.61 -11.02 -19.28
C GLN A 182 18.60 -10.05 -19.97
N VAL A 183 18.61 -8.76 -19.60
CA VAL A 183 19.59 -7.78 -20.07
C VAL A 183 21.01 -8.24 -19.70
N LYS A 184 21.25 -8.59 -18.45
CA LYS A 184 22.58 -9.05 -17.98
C LYS A 184 23.03 -10.33 -18.66
N ILE A 185 22.12 -11.27 -18.93
CA ILE A 185 22.41 -12.47 -19.72
C ILE A 185 22.85 -12.10 -21.14
N ASN A 186 22.12 -11.19 -21.78
CA ASN A 186 22.42 -10.79 -23.15
C ASN A 186 23.74 -10.01 -23.23
N GLU A 187 24.05 -9.15 -22.26
CA GLU A 187 25.34 -8.48 -22.15
C GLU A 187 26.50 -9.51 -22.01
N ALA A 188 26.33 -10.48 -21.12
CA ALA A 188 27.31 -11.54 -20.93
C ALA A 188 27.53 -12.39 -22.22
N LYS A 189 26.41 -12.75 -22.89
CA LYS A 189 26.47 -13.43 -24.20
C LYS A 189 27.19 -12.59 -25.24
N GLY A 190 26.87 -11.29 -25.34
CA GLY A 190 27.52 -10.38 -26.30
C GLY A 190 29.02 -10.22 -26.05
N LYS A 191 29.44 -10.05 -24.79
CA LYS A 191 30.85 -10.00 -24.41
C LYS A 191 31.58 -11.27 -24.79
N LEU A 192 30.96 -12.42 -24.54
CA LEU A 192 31.54 -13.72 -24.84
C LEU A 192 31.63 -13.98 -26.34
N GLN A 193 30.57 -13.61 -27.10
CA GLN A 193 30.61 -13.70 -28.56
C GLN A 193 31.75 -12.86 -29.12
N LYS A 194 31.92 -11.63 -28.63
CA LYS A 194 33.02 -10.77 -29.03
C LYS A 194 34.38 -11.39 -28.71
N MET A 195 34.56 -11.99 -27.52
CA MET A 195 35.78 -12.70 -27.15
C MET A 195 36.03 -13.89 -28.07
N ILE A 196 34.98 -14.60 -28.50
CA ILE A 196 35.08 -15.71 -29.46
C ILE A 196 35.49 -15.20 -30.86
N ASP A 197 34.87 -14.12 -31.32
CA ASP A 197 35.12 -13.53 -32.63
C ASP A 197 36.51 -12.90 -32.72
N ASP A 198 37.05 -12.37 -31.62
CA ASP A 198 38.40 -11.80 -31.51
C ASP A 198 39.48 -12.90 -31.39
N SER A 199 39.13 -14.16 -31.17
CA SER A 199 40.03 -15.29 -31.00
C SER A 199 40.14 -16.09 -32.28
N ILE A 200 41.33 -16.17 -32.89
CA ILE A 200 41.56 -16.87 -34.16
C ILE A 200 41.86 -18.35 -33.92
N GLY A 201 41.13 -19.23 -34.62
CA GLY A 201 41.54 -20.61 -34.92
C GLY A 201 41.47 -21.62 -33.76
N ALA A 202 42.61 -22.16 -33.31
CA ALA A 202 42.71 -23.28 -32.36
C ALA A 202 42.14 -22.98 -30.94
N GLU A 203 42.08 -21.71 -30.52
CA GLU A 203 41.52 -21.32 -29.23
C GLU A 203 39.98 -21.32 -29.19
N LYS A 204 39.33 -21.26 -30.36
CA LYS A 204 37.86 -21.24 -30.44
C LYS A 204 37.22 -22.48 -29.80
N SER A 205 37.79 -23.65 -29.97
CA SER A 205 37.30 -24.88 -29.34
C SER A 205 37.56 -24.94 -27.85
N LYS A 206 38.65 -24.33 -27.38
CA LYS A 206 38.98 -24.24 -25.96
C LYS A 206 38.07 -23.22 -25.25
N LEU A 207 37.83 -22.09 -25.90
CA LEU A 207 36.89 -21.06 -25.42
C LEU A 207 35.45 -21.55 -25.42
N LEU A 208 35.02 -22.37 -26.38
CA LEU A 208 33.69 -23.01 -26.37
C LEU A 208 33.53 -24.00 -25.22
N GLY A 209 34.58 -24.70 -24.82
CA GLY A 209 34.59 -25.55 -23.62
C GLY A 209 34.49 -24.75 -22.33
N GLU A 210 35.25 -23.66 -22.23
CA GLU A 210 35.19 -22.71 -21.10
C GLU A 210 33.86 -21.97 -21.06
N PHE A 211 33.21 -21.71 -22.21
CA PHE A 211 31.89 -21.14 -22.32
C PHE A 211 30.82 -22.06 -21.75
N SER A 212 30.86 -23.35 -22.05
CA SER A 212 29.91 -24.32 -21.49
C SER A 212 30.05 -24.41 -19.98
N SER A 213 31.25 -24.28 -19.45
CA SER A 213 31.54 -24.18 -18.02
C SER A 213 31.01 -22.89 -17.42
N SER A 214 31.29 -21.75 -18.07
CA SER A 214 30.79 -20.43 -17.64
C SER A 214 29.26 -20.30 -17.73
N GLN A 215 28.63 -20.97 -18.72
CA GLN A 215 27.18 -21.06 -18.82
C GLN A 215 26.59 -21.84 -17.63
N GLY A 216 27.28 -22.88 -17.16
CA GLY A 216 26.94 -23.59 -15.91
C GLY A 216 27.04 -22.69 -14.67
N ASP A 217 28.06 -21.85 -14.60
CA ASP A 217 28.27 -20.93 -13.49
C ASP A 217 27.28 -19.75 -13.52
N ILE A 218 26.99 -19.24 -14.72
CA ILE A 218 25.90 -18.25 -14.90
C ILE A 218 24.55 -18.85 -14.50
N THR A 219 24.28 -20.10 -14.90
CA THR A 219 23.03 -20.79 -14.52
C THR A 219 22.96 -21.04 -13.01
N LYS A 220 24.06 -21.39 -12.35
CA LYS A 220 24.15 -21.50 -10.89
C LYS A 220 23.95 -20.14 -10.21
N LEU A 221 24.53 -19.08 -10.77
CA LEU A 221 24.35 -17.70 -10.30
C LEU A 221 22.90 -17.24 -10.46
N LEU A 222 22.23 -17.63 -11.55
CA LEU A 222 20.82 -17.37 -11.84
C LEU A 222 19.89 -18.09 -10.87
N ASN A 223 20.14 -19.38 -10.62
CA ASN A 223 19.36 -20.17 -9.67
C ASN A 223 19.50 -19.65 -8.22
N GLY A 224 20.69 -19.18 -7.86
CA GLY A 224 20.92 -18.51 -6.56
C GLY A 224 20.17 -17.19 -6.43
N LYS A 225 19.92 -16.50 -7.54
CA LYS A 225 19.21 -15.20 -7.56
C LYS A 225 17.69 -15.36 -7.65
N GLU A 226 17.22 -16.42 -8.29
CA GLU A 226 15.82 -16.81 -8.23
C GLU A 226 15.40 -17.12 -6.78
N ALA A 227 16.29 -17.71 -5.99
CA ALA A 227 16.10 -17.89 -4.57
C ALA A 227 15.98 -16.57 -3.82
N ALA A 228 16.81 -15.56 -4.11
CA ALA A 228 16.75 -14.24 -3.49
C ALA A 228 15.44 -13.48 -3.84
N VAL A 229 14.96 -13.61 -5.10
CA VAL A 229 13.66 -13.04 -5.50
C VAL A 229 12.50 -13.74 -4.82
N ASN A 230 12.57 -15.05 -4.68
CA ASN A 230 11.54 -15.82 -3.97
C ASN A 230 11.54 -15.52 -2.46
N GLU A 231 12.71 -15.28 -1.88
CA GLU A 231 12.85 -14.81 -0.49
C GLU A 231 12.22 -13.41 -0.31
N LEU A 232 12.51 -12.46 -1.22
CA LEU A 232 11.89 -11.14 -1.24
C LEU A 232 10.37 -11.20 -1.35
N LYS A 233 9.84 -12.08 -2.22
CA LYS A 233 8.39 -12.32 -2.31
C LYS A 233 7.84 -12.89 -0.99
N GLY A 234 8.52 -13.87 -0.42
CA GLY A 234 8.13 -14.49 0.84
C GLY A 234 8.11 -13.50 2.01
N GLU A 235 9.09 -12.61 2.08
CA GLU A 235 9.15 -11.54 3.07
C GLU A 235 8.04 -10.49 2.87
N LEU A 236 7.75 -10.10 1.63
CA LEU A 236 6.63 -9.23 1.30
C LEU A 236 5.28 -9.85 1.70
N GLU A 237 5.08 -11.13 1.40
CA GLU A 237 3.86 -11.84 1.79
C GLU A 237 3.74 -12.01 3.31
N LYS A 238 4.83 -12.32 4.01
CA LYS A 238 4.83 -12.39 5.48
C LYS A 238 4.44 -11.05 6.10
N ARG A 239 5.01 -9.93 5.64
CA ARG A 239 4.69 -8.60 6.15
C ARG A 239 3.27 -8.17 5.81
N LYS A 240 2.79 -8.48 4.60
CA LYS A 240 1.40 -8.31 4.21
C LYS A 240 0.48 -9.02 5.23
N ASN A 241 0.73 -10.30 5.48
CA ASN A 241 -0.08 -11.10 6.40
C ASN A 241 0.04 -10.63 7.85
N GLN A 242 1.22 -10.18 8.26
CA GLN A 242 1.45 -9.66 9.61
C GLN A 242 0.74 -8.32 9.82
N ALA A 243 0.84 -7.39 8.85
CA ALA A 243 0.11 -6.12 8.90
C ALA A 243 -1.41 -6.32 8.89
N LEU A 244 -1.92 -7.27 8.10
CA LEU A 244 -3.32 -7.67 8.09
C LEU A 244 -3.77 -8.21 9.45
N ASN A 245 -2.99 -9.09 10.07
CA ASN A 245 -3.31 -9.66 11.37
C ASN A 245 -3.27 -8.60 12.49
N ASP A 246 -2.30 -7.70 12.47
CA ASP A 246 -2.16 -6.61 13.45
C ASP A 246 -3.33 -5.63 13.34
N GLN A 247 -3.73 -5.26 12.12
CA GLN A 247 -4.89 -4.42 11.90
C GLN A 247 -6.20 -5.12 12.28
N LYS A 248 -6.34 -6.41 11.94
CA LYS A 248 -7.49 -7.22 12.35
C LYS A 248 -7.64 -7.26 13.85
N SER A 249 -6.55 -7.51 14.57
CA SER A 249 -6.55 -7.55 16.04
C SER A 249 -6.90 -6.19 16.65
N LYS A 250 -6.38 -5.09 16.10
CA LYS A 250 -6.71 -3.73 16.57
C LYS A 250 -8.18 -3.39 16.35
N LEU A 251 -8.71 -3.62 15.14
CA LEU A 251 -10.11 -3.35 14.81
C LEU A 251 -11.08 -4.23 15.62
N GLN A 252 -10.75 -5.51 15.83
CA GLN A 252 -11.57 -6.38 16.68
C GLN A 252 -11.59 -5.90 18.13
N ASN A 253 -10.44 -5.50 18.67
CA ASN A 253 -10.35 -4.98 20.04
C ASN A 253 -11.10 -3.64 20.22
N GLU A 254 -11.04 -2.75 19.22
CA GLU A 254 -11.77 -1.48 19.25
C GLU A 254 -13.28 -1.69 19.10
N ALA A 255 -13.69 -2.57 18.18
CA ALA A 255 -15.09 -2.94 18.00
C ALA A 255 -15.67 -3.60 19.27
N GLN A 256 -14.92 -4.48 19.92
CA GLN A 256 -15.32 -5.11 21.17
C GLN A 256 -15.47 -4.08 22.28
N LYS A 257 -14.51 -3.16 22.44
CA LYS A 257 -14.61 -2.05 23.42
C LYS A 257 -15.81 -1.17 23.17
N ALA A 258 -16.07 -0.80 21.91
CA ALA A 258 -17.25 0.00 21.55
C ALA A 258 -18.55 -0.75 21.83
N ALA A 259 -18.61 -2.05 21.55
CA ALA A 259 -19.78 -2.88 21.87
C ALA A 259 -20.01 -3.00 23.39
N ASP A 260 -18.96 -3.15 24.17
CA ASP A 260 -19.02 -3.24 25.63
C ASP A 260 -19.41 -1.89 26.26
N GLU A 261 -18.93 -0.77 25.72
CA GLU A 261 -19.37 0.57 26.14
C GLU A 261 -20.85 0.83 25.81
N LEU A 262 -21.31 0.40 24.64
CA LEU A 262 -22.72 0.48 24.24
C LEU A 262 -23.62 -0.35 25.16
N LYS A 263 -23.23 -1.60 25.45
CA LYS A 263 -23.94 -2.46 26.42
C LYS A 263 -24.03 -1.80 27.78
N LYS A 264 -22.92 -1.21 28.27
CA LYS A 264 -22.86 -0.53 29.56
C LYS A 264 -23.75 0.73 29.61
N ARG A 265 -23.89 1.44 28.50
CA ARG A 265 -24.78 2.64 28.38
C ARG A 265 -26.24 2.27 28.22
N LEU A 266 -26.56 1.13 27.64
CA LEU A 266 -27.92 0.66 27.42
C LEU A 266 -28.48 -0.20 28.57
N GLY A 267 -27.69 -0.48 29.60
CA GLY A 267 -28.13 -1.17 30.81
C GLY A 267 -28.38 -2.66 30.64
N PHE A 268 -27.69 -3.31 29.71
CA PHE A 268 -27.71 -4.76 29.53
C PHE A 268 -26.45 -5.41 30.11
#